data_e8092d11fe1660c945357be7ca3e9a10
#
_entry.id   e8092d11fe1660c945357be7ca3e9a10
#
_cell.length_a   1.000
_cell.length_b   1.000
_cell.length_c   1.000
_cell.angle_alpha   90.00
_cell.angle_beta   90.00
_cell.angle_gamma   90.00
#
_symmetry.space_group_name_H-M   'P 1'
#
loop_
_entity.id
_entity.type
_entity.pdbx_description
1 polymer ?
#
loop_
_entity_poly.entity_id
_entity_poly.type
_entity_poly.pdbx_seq_one_letter_code
_entity_poly.pdbx_strand_id
1 'polypeptide(L)'
;MNKYEHIIVPESIKRAIKYSPRGSGGGGLSIPMRNRQEHAEYLQRKFDAARADDTNVKQQMTAISLPARSGTYIEFAGAPAYDLVSKSLEDQKAGIRLLNIRQVKTEDNQEQSFATIYIPHGKENKLLEKLHKYATEELRNGKPKNDALFRSIENINIALLKALWTDKREEFPTDRNDWYEIWIRISAAEDIGTQQNKFIDSLRILDIRFKEDSILTFPERTVFLVYANKDSLTKLLGCSDQLAELRSGRVLTGFLFDEYLSLIHI
;
A
#
# COMPACT_ATOMS: atom_id res chain seq x y z
N MET A 1 22.89 -30.18 -14.17
CA MET A 1 22.29 -28.93 -14.68
C MET A 1 20.78 -29.15 -14.70
N ASN A 2 20.04 -28.71 -13.68
CA ASN A 2 18.60 -28.88 -13.63
C ASN A 2 17.96 -28.00 -14.70
N LYS A 3 17.34 -28.62 -15.69
CA LYS A 3 16.49 -27.92 -16.65
C LYS A 3 15.22 -27.49 -15.90
N TYR A 4 15.06 -26.21 -15.69
CA TYR A 4 13.77 -25.65 -15.25
C TYR A 4 12.78 -25.78 -16.42
N GLU A 5 11.60 -26.31 -16.14
CA GLU A 5 10.52 -26.33 -17.11
C GLU A 5 10.06 -24.91 -17.40
N HIS A 6 10.07 -24.52 -18.66
CA HIS A 6 9.59 -23.22 -19.07
C HIS A 6 8.09 -23.28 -19.33
N ILE A 7 7.35 -22.31 -18.80
CA ILE A 7 5.93 -22.14 -19.17
C ILE A 7 5.90 -21.65 -20.62
N ILE A 8 5.42 -22.49 -21.53
CA ILE A 8 5.20 -22.12 -22.92
C ILE A 8 3.81 -21.51 -23.03
N VAL A 9 3.73 -20.20 -23.25
CA VAL A 9 2.45 -19.53 -23.52
C VAL A 9 2.14 -19.65 -25.00
N PRO A 10 1.03 -20.31 -25.39
CA PRO A 10 0.63 -20.42 -26.79
C PRO A 10 0.47 -19.06 -27.45
N GLU A 11 0.87 -18.91 -28.71
CA GLU A 11 0.79 -17.62 -29.44
C GLU A 11 -0.62 -17.06 -29.53
N SER A 12 -1.64 -17.91 -29.55
CA SER A 12 -3.06 -17.53 -29.52
C SER A 12 -3.47 -16.75 -28.28
N ILE A 13 -2.70 -16.84 -27.16
CA ILE A 13 -2.96 -16.16 -25.89
C ILE A 13 -2.04 -14.93 -25.76
N LYS A 14 -1.02 -14.81 -26.62
CA LYS A 14 -0.12 -13.63 -26.62
C LYS A 14 -0.86 -12.39 -27.09
N ARG A 15 -1.42 -11.62 -26.18
CA ARG A 15 -1.80 -10.24 -26.46
C ARG A 15 -0.58 -9.36 -26.25
N ALA A 16 0.08 -8.98 -27.35
CA ALA A 16 1.09 -7.94 -27.30
C ALA A 16 0.41 -6.59 -26.97
N ILE A 17 0.38 -6.25 -25.70
CA ILE A 17 0.03 -4.88 -25.31
C ILE A 17 1.29 -4.06 -25.55
N LYS A 18 1.24 -3.17 -26.56
CA LYS A 18 2.31 -2.23 -26.82
C LYS A 18 2.41 -1.30 -25.61
N TYR A 19 3.44 -1.49 -24.79
CA TYR A 19 3.75 -0.54 -23.74
C TYR A 19 4.08 0.80 -24.41
N SER A 20 3.18 1.74 -24.31
CA SER A 20 3.50 3.14 -24.57
C SER A 20 3.96 3.72 -23.24
N PRO A 21 5.28 4.01 -23.06
CA PRO A 21 5.67 4.77 -21.90
C PRO A 21 4.85 6.06 -21.93
N ARG A 22 4.19 6.40 -20.83
CA ARG A 22 3.62 7.75 -20.68
C ARG A 22 4.73 8.70 -21.08
N GLY A 23 4.49 9.45 -22.14
CA GLY A 23 5.52 10.22 -22.81
C GLY A 23 6.37 10.94 -21.79
N SER A 24 7.67 10.72 -21.84
CA SER A 24 8.65 11.65 -21.30
C SER A 24 8.68 12.90 -22.23
N GLY A 25 7.50 13.40 -22.56
CA GLY A 25 7.36 14.76 -23.04
C GLY A 25 7.91 15.64 -21.94
N GLY A 26 8.88 16.52 -22.25
CA GLY A 26 9.54 17.42 -21.31
C GLY A 26 8.62 18.47 -20.67
N GLY A 27 7.40 18.10 -20.31
CA GLY A 27 6.51 18.82 -19.41
C GLY A 27 6.96 18.57 -17.99
N GLY A 28 7.37 19.61 -17.29
CA GLY A 28 7.63 19.55 -15.85
C GLY A 28 6.42 19.01 -15.12
N LEU A 29 6.63 18.44 -13.90
CA LEU A 29 5.56 17.98 -13.02
C LEU A 29 4.46 19.04 -12.91
N SER A 30 3.22 18.66 -13.20
CA SER A 30 2.06 19.50 -12.97
C SER A 30 1.75 19.48 -11.47
N ILE A 31 1.97 20.62 -10.79
CA ILE A 31 1.79 20.77 -9.34
C ILE A 31 0.97 22.04 -9.08
N PRO A 32 -0.07 22.00 -8.22
CA PRO A 32 -0.91 23.17 -7.97
C PRO A 32 -0.15 24.28 -7.26
N MET A 33 -0.52 25.53 -7.53
CA MET A 33 -0.04 26.67 -6.76
C MET A 33 -0.78 26.74 -5.42
N ARG A 34 -0.04 27.02 -4.32
CA ARG A 34 -0.61 27.06 -2.97
C ARG A 34 0.03 28.17 -2.14
N ASN A 35 -0.74 28.74 -1.22
CA ASN A 35 -0.16 29.52 -0.14
C ASN A 35 0.62 28.57 0.77
N ARG A 36 1.93 28.75 0.81
CA ARG A 36 2.88 27.87 1.48
C ARG A 36 2.56 27.68 2.97
N GLN A 37 2.33 28.76 3.68
CA GLN A 37 2.16 28.73 5.12
C GLN A 37 0.82 28.13 5.53
N GLU A 38 -0.27 28.62 4.96
CA GLU A 38 -1.62 28.10 5.21
C GLU A 38 -1.71 26.61 4.85
N HIS A 39 -1.07 26.23 3.74
CA HIS A 39 -1.06 24.84 3.30
C HIS A 39 -0.25 23.93 4.25
N ALA A 40 0.91 24.40 4.73
CA ALA A 40 1.71 23.64 5.69
C ALA A 40 0.96 23.43 7.01
N GLU A 41 0.29 24.46 7.53
CA GLU A 41 -0.55 24.37 8.73
C GLU A 41 -1.74 23.44 8.53
N TYR A 42 -2.35 23.47 7.34
CA TYR A 42 -3.43 22.56 6.98
C TYR A 42 -2.94 21.10 6.98
N LEU A 43 -1.82 20.80 6.32
CA LEU A 43 -1.26 19.45 6.26
C LEU A 43 -0.81 18.97 7.65
N GLN A 44 -0.27 19.87 8.50
CA GLN A 44 0.06 19.53 9.88
C GLN A 44 -1.17 19.06 10.65
N ARG A 45 -2.26 19.83 10.61
CA ARG A 45 -3.52 19.44 11.27
C ARG A 45 -4.06 18.10 10.76
N LYS A 46 -3.96 17.87 9.43
CA LYS A 46 -4.40 16.59 8.82
C LYS A 46 -3.55 15.40 9.28
N PHE A 47 -2.25 15.61 9.37
CA PHE A 47 -1.34 14.57 9.87
C PHE A 47 -1.58 14.26 11.35
N ASP A 48 -1.80 15.27 12.17
CA ASP A 48 -2.10 15.10 13.60
C ASP A 48 -3.44 14.39 13.80
N ALA A 49 -4.46 14.73 13.01
CA ALA A 49 -5.74 14.01 13.00
C ALA A 49 -5.57 12.53 12.61
N ALA A 50 -4.81 12.24 11.55
CA ALA A 50 -4.54 10.86 11.12
C ALA A 50 -3.80 10.05 12.20
N ARG A 51 -2.90 10.68 12.97
CA ARG A 51 -2.23 10.03 14.11
C ARG A 51 -3.19 9.77 15.28
N ALA A 52 -4.10 10.68 15.56
CA ALA A 52 -5.13 10.48 16.57
C ALA A 52 -6.05 9.30 16.20
N ASP A 53 -6.47 9.23 14.93
CA ASP A 53 -7.27 8.12 14.41
C ASP A 53 -6.51 6.79 14.51
N ASP A 54 -5.21 6.77 14.20
CA ASP A 54 -4.36 5.59 14.35
C ASP A 54 -4.28 5.12 15.81
N THR A 55 -4.16 6.07 16.75
CA THR A 55 -4.18 5.77 18.19
C THR A 55 -5.51 5.14 18.60
N ASN A 56 -6.63 5.67 18.10
CA ASN A 56 -7.96 5.09 18.34
C ASN A 56 -8.08 3.65 17.80
N VAL A 57 -7.57 3.38 16.59
CA VAL A 57 -7.54 2.02 16.02
C VAL A 57 -6.74 1.08 16.92
N LYS A 58 -5.56 1.49 17.38
CA LYS A 58 -4.73 0.68 18.29
C LYS A 58 -5.43 0.40 19.63
N GLN A 59 -6.10 1.39 20.19
CA GLN A 59 -6.90 1.22 21.42
C GLN A 59 -8.06 0.25 21.20
N GLN A 60 -8.75 0.32 20.07
CA GLN A 60 -9.82 -0.61 19.72
C GLN A 60 -9.31 -2.05 19.62
N MET A 61 -8.14 -2.30 19.01
CA MET A 61 -7.53 -3.63 18.96
C MET A 61 -7.24 -4.15 20.37
N THR A 62 -6.64 -3.33 21.21
CA THR A 62 -6.35 -3.69 22.62
C THR A 62 -7.63 -3.98 23.42
N ALA A 63 -8.68 -3.20 23.22
CA ALA A 63 -9.96 -3.36 23.90
C ALA A 63 -10.65 -4.69 23.60
N ILE A 64 -10.41 -5.26 22.42
CA ILE A 64 -10.90 -6.60 22.03
C ILE A 64 -9.85 -7.69 22.22
N SER A 65 -8.81 -7.44 23.02
CA SER A 65 -7.73 -8.38 23.34
C SER A 65 -6.92 -8.84 22.13
N LEU A 66 -6.84 -8.03 21.08
CA LEU A 66 -5.98 -8.26 19.94
C LEU A 66 -4.67 -7.46 20.04
N PRO A 67 -3.55 -7.98 19.52
CA PRO A 67 -2.30 -7.20 19.42
C PRO A 67 -2.51 -6.01 18.49
N ALA A 68 -2.09 -4.83 18.90
CA ALA A 68 -2.09 -3.67 18.03
C ALA A 68 -0.76 -3.58 17.27
N ARG A 69 -0.80 -3.19 15.98
CA ARG A 69 0.42 -2.88 15.23
C ARG A 69 1.21 -1.74 15.90
N SER A 70 2.51 -1.71 15.68
CA SER A 70 3.38 -0.69 16.27
C SER A 70 3.44 0.59 15.44
N GLY A 71 3.58 0.47 14.13
CA GLY A 71 3.67 1.59 13.20
C GLY A 71 2.32 2.15 12.77
N THR A 72 2.35 3.08 11.82
CA THR A 72 1.19 3.81 11.33
C THR A 72 1.10 3.73 9.82
N TYR A 73 -0.09 3.48 9.30
CA TYR A 73 -0.39 3.55 7.87
C TYR A 73 -1.08 4.87 7.54
N ILE A 74 -0.47 5.63 6.62
CA ILE A 74 -0.97 6.95 6.20
C ILE A 74 -1.22 6.95 4.69
N GLU A 75 -2.35 7.52 4.29
CA GLU A 75 -2.69 7.76 2.88
C GLU A 75 -2.56 9.25 2.56
N PHE A 76 -1.82 9.55 1.50
CA PHE A 76 -1.67 10.88 0.93
C PHE A 76 -2.50 10.96 -0.35
N ALA A 77 -3.39 11.93 -0.41
CA ALA A 77 -4.12 12.25 -1.62
C ALA A 77 -3.41 13.39 -2.38
N GLY A 78 -3.15 13.19 -3.65
CA GLY A 78 -2.76 14.26 -4.56
C GLY A 78 -3.93 15.15 -4.94
N ALA A 79 -3.69 16.34 -5.45
CA ALA A 79 -4.73 17.16 -6.02
C ALA A 79 -5.25 16.52 -7.32
N PRO A 80 -6.58 16.58 -7.61
CA PRO A 80 -7.13 16.10 -8.87
C PRO A 80 -6.48 16.78 -10.08
N ALA A 81 -6.22 16.02 -11.13
CA ALA A 81 -5.55 16.45 -12.36
C ALA A 81 -4.07 16.89 -12.21
N TYR A 82 -3.47 16.70 -11.03
CA TYR A 82 -2.07 17.02 -10.77
C TYR A 82 -1.25 15.77 -10.38
N ASP A 83 0.07 15.87 -10.56
CA ASP A 83 0.98 14.80 -10.17
C ASP A 83 1.21 14.77 -8.65
N LEU A 84 1.18 13.58 -8.05
CA LEU A 84 1.60 13.36 -6.67
C LEU A 84 3.07 12.89 -6.64
N VAL A 85 3.94 13.62 -5.97
CA VAL A 85 5.38 13.31 -5.85
C VAL A 85 5.61 12.22 -4.79
N SER A 86 4.99 11.06 -4.98
CA SER A 86 4.90 9.97 -4.00
C SER A 86 6.24 9.36 -3.61
N LYS A 87 7.22 9.26 -4.52
CA LYS A 87 8.55 8.69 -4.22
C LYS A 87 9.30 9.47 -3.12
N SER A 88 9.05 10.75 -2.99
CA SER A 88 9.67 11.60 -1.96
C SER A 88 9.08 11.39 -0.55
N LEU A 89 7.98 10.63 -0.44
CA LEU A 89 7.41 10.19 0.83
C LEU A 89 8.22 9.06 1.47
N GLU A 90 8.93 8.27 0.67
CA GLU A 90 9.76 7.18 1.18
C GLU A 90 11.03 7.71 1.85
N ASP A 91 11.42 7.06 2.95
CA ASP A 91 12.72 7.23 3.60
C ASP A 91 13.20 5.86 4.09
N GLN A 92 13.98 5.20 3.23
CA GLN A 92 14.46 3.85 3.48
C GLN A 92 15.33 3.74 4.74
N LYS A 93 16.12 4.79 5.05
CA LYS A 93 16.97 4.83 6.24
C LYS A 93 16.15 4.92 7.53
N ALA A 94 15.02 5.62 7.48
CA ALA A 94 14.08 5.69 8.59
C ALA A 94 13.11 4.49 8.62
N GLY A 95 13.12 3.62 7.62
CA GLY A 95 12.17 2.51 7.47
C GLY A 95 10.79 2.96 6.99
N ILE A 96 10.61 4.22 6.58
CA ILE A 96 9.36 4.70 5.98
C ILE A 96 9.28 4.15 4.55
N ARG A 97 8.19 3.46 4.25
CA ARG A 97 8.02 2.73 2.98
C ARG A 97 6.80 3.20 2.23
N LEU A 98 6.98 3.46 0.95
CA LEU A 98 5.88 3.60 0.01
C LEU A 98 5.34 2.19 -0.31
N LEU A 99 4.08 1.95 0.00
CA LEU A 99 3.45 0.64 -0.13
C LEU A 99 2.80 0.43 -1.49
N ASN A 100 1.92 1.37 -1.85
CA ASN A 100 1.24 1.36 -3.13
C ASN A 100 0.91 2.79 -3.60
N ILE A 101 0.61 2.91 -4.88
CA ILE A 101 0.08 4.12 -5.50
C ILE A 101 -1.17 3.72 -6.28
N ARG A 102 -2.29 4.41 -6.02
CA ARG A 102 -3.57 4.19 -6.70
C ARG A 102 -3.96 5.44 -7.47
N GLN A 103 -4.57 5.24 -8.62
CA GLN A 103 -5.22 6.31 -9.37
C GLN A 103 -6.71 6.07 -9.40
N VAL A 104 -7.48 7.08 -9.06
CA VAL A 104 -8.95 7.03 -9.01
C VAL A 104 -9.48 8.19 -9.84
N LYS A 105 -10.52 7.94 -10.61
CA LYS A 105 -11.27 9.00 -11.28
C LYS A 105 -12.22 9.64 -10.30
N THR A 106 -12.20 10.96 -10.22
CA THR A 106 -13.17 11.76 -9.46
C THR A 106 -14.51 11.80 -10.19
N GLU A 107 -15.54 12.35 -9.54
CA GLU A 107 -16.87 12.56 -10.16
C GLU A 107 -16.77 13.44 -11.41
N ASP A 108 -15.84 14.41 -11.43
CA ASP A 108 -15.55 15.26 -12.59
C ASP A 108 -14.67 14.59 -13.64
N ASN A 109 -14.50 13.24 -13.57
CA ASN A 109 -13.66 12.44 -14.48
C ASN A 109 -12.16 12.84 -14.50
N GLN A 110 -11.68 13.55 -13.49
CA GLN A 110 -10.26 13.88 -13.33
C GLN A 110 -9.52 12.74 -12.64
N GLU A 111 -8.27 12.49 -13.01
CA GLU A 111 -7.42 11.52 -12.33
C GLU A 111 -6.87 12.10 -11.03
N GLN A 112 -7.06 11.40 -9.94
CA GLN A 112 -6.46 11.71 -8.63
C GLN A 112 -5.59 10.56 -8.17
N SER A 113 -4.36 10.88 -7.76
CA SER A 113 -3.40 9.90 -7.26
C SER A 113 -3.44 9.83 -5.73
N PHE A 114 -3.35 8.61 -5.21
CA PHE A 114 -3.24 8.33 -3.78
C PHE A 114 -1.98 7.51 -3.54
N ALA A 115 -1.23 7.83 -2.51
CA ALA A 115 -0.04 7.09 -2.09
C ALA A 115 -0.21 6.64 -0.64
N THR A 116 -0.06 5.34 -0.40
CA THR A 116 -0.09 4.77 0.95
C THR A 116 1.32 4.49 1.42
N ILE A 117 1.67 4.99 2.61
CA ILE A 117 2.96 4.72 3.24
C ILE A 117 2.79 4.03 4.59
N TYR A 118 3.82 3.30 4.98
CA TYR A 118 4.01 2.79 6.33
C TYR A 118 5.09 3.61 7.03
N ILE A 119 4.80 4.07 8.26
CA ILE A 119 5.73 4.79 9.12
C ILE A 119 5.98 3.92 10.36
N PRO A 120 7.22 3.46 10.62
CA PRO A 120 7.55 2.75 11.85
C PRO A 120 7.32 3.60 13.08
N HIS A 121 7.00 2.97 14.20
CA HIS A 121 6.84 3.64 15.49
C HIS A 121 8.06 4.53 15.82
N GLY A 122 7.79 5.76 16.26
CA GLY A 122 8.80 6.75 16.61
C GLY A 122 9.51 7.41 15.42
N LYS A 123 9.07 7.17 14.17
CA LYS A 123 9.62 7.80 12.96
C LYS A 123 8.70 8.87 12.35
N GLU A 124 7.58 9.15 12.99
CA GLU A 124 6.55 10.11 12.53
C GLU A 124 7.13 11.51 12.38
N ASN A 125 8.05 11.89 13.27
CA ASN A 125 8.69 13.21 13.24
C ASN A 125 9.52 13.47 11.96
N LYS A 126 9.97 12.42 11.26
CA LYS A 126 10.71 12.58 10.00
C LYS A 126 9.90 13.29 8.92
N LEU A 127 8.61 12.99 8.84
CA LEU A 127 7.73 13.65 7.89
C LEU A 127 7.41 15.08 8.34
N LEU A 128 7.18 15.28 9.64
CA LEU A 128 6.94 16.59 10.22
C LEU A 128 8.14 17.52 10.06
N GLU A 129 9.38 17.02 10.20
CA GLU A 129 10.60 17.78 9.92
C GLU A 129 10.66 18.25 8.45
N LYS A 130 10.28 17.37 7.50
CA LYS A 130 10.19 17.73 6.08
C LYS A 130 9.13 18.81 5.85
N LEU A 131 7.97 18.69 6.50
CA LEU A 131 6.88 19.67 6.42
C LEU A 131 7.28 21.02 7.02
N HIS A 132 7.92 21.01 8.19
CA HIS A 132 8.46 22.21 8.81
C HIS A 132 9.46 22.93 7.89
N LYS A 133 10.39 22.17 7.28
CA LYS A 133 11.33 22.72 6.30
C LYS A 133 10.63 23.31 5.07
N TYR A 134 9.55 22.71 4.62
CA TYR A 134 8.72 23.28 3.57
C TYR A 134 8.12 24.62 4.02
N ALA A 135 7.63 24.73 5.25
CA ALA A 135 7.04 25.95 5.76
C ALA A 135 8.05 27.11 5.96
N THR A 136 9.29 26.80 6.41
CA THR A 136 10.20 27.80 6.96
C THR A 136 11.51 27.98 6.20
N GLU A 137 12.00 26.94 5.47
CA GLU A 137 13.31 26.98 4.88
C GLU A 137 13.26 27.12 3.34
N GLU A 138 14.29 27.73 2.78
CA GLU A 138 14.46 27.93 1.35
C GLU A 138 15.79 27.33 0.84
N LEU A 139 15.78 26.94 -0.41
CA LEU A 139 16.97 26.57 -1.15
C LEU A 139 17.71 27.84 -1.61
N ARG A 140 18.96 27.70 -2.06
CA ARG A 140 19.78 28.84 -2.56
C ARG A 140 19.13 29.61 -3.72
N ASN A 141 18.20 28.98 -4.44
CA ASN A 141 17.45 29.59 -5.55
C ASN A 141 16.11 30.23 -5.12
N GLY A 142 15.87 30.41 -3.82
CA GLY A 142 14.64 30.99 -3.27
C GLY A 142 13.41 30.08 -3.27
N LYS A 143 13.53 28.82 -3.74
CA LYS A 143 12.41 27.87 -3.67
C LYS A 143 12.33 27.23 -2.30
N PRO A 144 11.12 26.97 -1.76
CA PRO A 144 10.96 26.26 -0.51
C PRO A 144 11.58 24.86 -0.56
N LYS A 145 12.16 24.41 0.56
CA LYS A 145 12.58 23.01 0.66
C LYS A 145 11.37 22.08 0.58
N ASN A 146 11.50 20.94 -0.09
CA ASN A 146 10.43 19.97 -0.29
C ASN A 146 9.18 20.52 -1.01
N ASP A 147 9.29 21.63 -1.73
CA ASP A 147 8.19 22.34 -2.40
C ASP A 147 7.35 21.42 -3.28
N ALA A 148 7.99 20.70 -4.20
CA ALA A 148 7.29 19.80 -5.13
C ALA A 148 6.49 18.70 -4.39
N LEU A 149 7.07 18.15 -3.31
CA LEU A 149 6.40 17.12 -2.51
C LEU A 149 5.13 17.68 -1.88
N PHE A 150 5.27 18.70 -1.02
CA PHE A 150 4.12 19.13 -0.22
C PHE A 150 3.06 19.83 -1.05
N ARG A 151 3.43 20.66 -2.04
CA ARG A 151 2.43 21.27 -2.94
C ARG A 151 1.61 20.24 -3.71
N SER A 152 2.18 19.06 -3.99
CA SER A 152 1.47 17.97 -4.67
C SER A 152 0.44 17.27 -3.78
N ILE A 153 0.52 17.42 -2.46
CA ILE A 153 -0.39 16.79 -1.49
C ILE A 153 -1.62 17.66 -1.27
N GLU A 154 -2.80 17.09 -1.46
CA GLU A 154 -4.09 17.73 -1.17
C GLU A 154 -4.58 17.40 0.23
N ASN A 155 -4.41 16.15 0.67
CA ASN A 155 -4.92 15.69 1.95
C ASN A 155 -4.07 14.56 2.53
N ILE A 156 -4.16 14.38 3.84
CA ILE A 156 -3.50 13.31 4.60
C ILE A 156 -4.55 12.66 5.49
N ASN A 157 -4.68 11.35 5.41
CA ASN A 157 -5.62 10.57 6.19
C ASN A 157 -4.94 9.33 6.78
N ILE A 158 -5.53 8.72 7.79
CA ILE A 158 -5.20 7.35 8.17
C ILE A 158 -5.52 6.43 6.98
N ALA A 159 -4.62 5.50 6.68
CA ALA A 159 -4.89 4.51 5.67
C ALA A 159 -5.80 3.41 6.24
N LEU A 160 -7.02 3.37 5.75
CA LEU A 160 -7.98 2.30 6.00
C LEU A 160 -7.81 1.17 4.97
N LEU A 161 -8.56 0.08 5.12
CA LEU A 161 -8.50 -1.08 4.23
C LEU A 161 -8.57 -0.71 2.74
N LYS A 162 -9.39 0.29 2.39
CA LYS A 162 -9.51 0.82 1.02
C LYS A 162 -8.21 1.40 0.47
N ALA A 163 -7.36 1.95 1.33
CA ALA A 163 -6.07 2.52 0.93
C ALA A 163 -5.07 1.45 0.47
N LEU A 164 -5.22 0.22 0.94
CA LEU A 164 -4.40 -0.93 0.53
C LEU A 164 -5.01 -1.71 -0.65
N TRP A 165 -6.27 -1.45 -0.99
CA TRP A 165 -6.97 -2.13 -2.07
C TRP A 165 -6.51 -1.60 -3.44
N THR A 166 -5.92 -2.45 -4.27
CA THR A 166 -5.36 -2.06 -5.58
C THR A 166 -6.08 -2.68 -6.77
N ASP A 167 -7.12 -3.46 -6.52
CA ASP A 167 -7.98 -4.05 -7.56
C ASP A 167 -9.24 -3.22 -7.83
N LYS A 168 -10.15 -3.72 -8.65
CA LYS A 168 -11.39 -3.04 -9.01
C LYS A 168 -12.27 -2.76 -7.79
N ARG A 169 -12.96 -1.63 -7.81
CA ARG A 169 -13.80 -1.20 -6.70
C ARG A 169 -14.94 -2.20 -6.40
N GLU A 170 -15.48 -2.83 -7.44
CA GLU A 170 -16.58 -3.79 -7.37
C GLU A 170 -16.19 -5.08 -6.64
N GLU A 171 -14.92 -5.41 -6.62
CA GLU A 171 -14.36 -6.60 -5.97
C GLU A 171 -13.87 -6.31 -4.53
N PHE A 172 -14.13 -5.09 -4.01
CA PHE A 172 -13.74 -4.70 -2.65
C PHE A 172 -14.38 -5.62 -1.60
N PRO A 173 -13.65 -6.01 -0.53
CA PRO A 173 -14.15 -6.91 0.49
C PRO A 173 -15.51 -6.50 1.08
N THR A 174 -16.38 -7.51 1.20
CA THR A 174 -17.71 -7.38 1.80
C THR A 174 -17.77 -8.12 3.15
N ASP A 175 -18.95 -8.20 3.75
CA ASP A 175 -19.16 -8.96 4.99
C ASP A 175 -19.17 -10.48 4.77
N ARG A 176 -19.18 -10.95 3.51
CA ARG A 176 -19.04 -12.37 3.15
C ARG A 176 -17.57 -12.73 3.04
N ASN A 177 -17.23 -13.94 3.49
CA ASN A 177 -15.89 -14.47 3.28
C ASN A 177 -15.67 -14.79 1.81
N ASP A 178 -14.51 -14.40 1.32
CA ASP A 178 -14.01 -14.71 -0.03
C ASP A 178 -12.50 -14.83 0.00
N TRP A 179 -11.89 -15.24 -1.11
CA TRP A 179 -10.47 -15.33 -1.26
C TRP A 179 -9.85 -13.98 -1.64
N TYR A 180 -8.79 -13.60 -0.89
CA TYR A 180 -8.02 -12.37 -1.13
C TYR A 180 -6.54 -12.66 -1.16
N GLU A 181 -5.81 -11.97 -2.02
CA GLU A 181 -4.36 -11.91 -1.99
C GLU A 181 -3.93 -10.79 -1.04
N ILE A 182 -3.14 -11.16 -0.03
CA ILE A 182 -2.48 -10.20 0.84
C ILE A 182 -1.01 -10.13 0.49
N TRP A 183 -0.58 -8.98 0.05
CA TRP A 183 0.81 -8.68 -0.25
C TRP A 183 1.45 -8.05 0.97
N ILE A 184 2.38 -8.74 1.60
CA ILE A 184 3.13 -8.20 2.73
C ILE A 184 4.48 -7.65 2.26
N ARG A 185 4.94 -6.63 2.96
CA ARG A 185 6.27 -6.05 2.79
C ARG A 185 7.32 -6.93 3.47
N ILE A 186 8.40 -7.19 2.75
CA ILE A 186 9.59 -7.87 3.27
C ILE A 186 10.70 -6.84 3.46
N SER A 187 11.30 -6.84 4.65
CA SER A 187 12.45 -6.00 5.00
C SER A 187 13.74 -6.79 4.82
N ALA A 188 14.74 -6.20 4.19
CA ALA A 188 16.07 -6.82 4.07
C ALA A 188 16.82 -6.94 5.43
N ALA A 189 16.31 -6.30 6.48
CA ALA A 189 16.92 -6.32 7.81
C ALA A 189 16.60 -7.58 8.62
N GLU A 190 15.68 -8.42 8.18
CA GLU A 190 15.24 -9.62 8.89
C GLU A 190 15.04 -10.78 7.91
N ASP A 191 15.29 -12.01 8.38
CA ASP A 191 15.07 -13.21 7.59
C ASP A 191 13.61 -13.32 7.08
N ILE A 192 13.44 -13.75 5.83
CA ILE A 192 12.15 -13.84 5.15
C ILE A 192 11.21 -14.81 5.88
N GLY A 193 11.70 -15.98 6.28
CA GLY A 193 10.91 -16.97 7.00
C GLY A 193 10.38 -16.45 8.34
N THR A 194 11.22 -15.71 9.06
CA THR A 194 10.82 -15.06 10.31
C THR A 194 9.70 -14.04 10.08
N GLN A 195 9.79 -13.23 9.03
CA GLN A 195 8.76 -12.25 8.68
C GLN A 195 7.45 -12.92 8.25
N GLN A 196 7.53 -14.01 7.48
CA GLN A 196 6.38 -14.82 7.08
C GLN A 196 5.69 -15.43 8.30
N ASN A 197 6.46 -16.02 9.23
CA ASN A 197 5.90 -16.60 10.45
C ASN A 197 5.19 -15.58 11.33
N LYS A 198 5.74 -14.38 11.49
CA LYS A 198 5.05 -13.28 12.19
C LYS A 198 3.71 -12.93 11.56
N PHE A 199 3.65 -12.93 10.23
CA PHE A 199 2.39 -12.68 9.53
C PHE A 199 1.40 -13.84 9.68
N ILE A 200 1.87 -15.08 9.57
CA ILE A 200 1.07 -16.29 9.81
C ILE A 200 0.49 -16.28 11.23
N ASP A 201 1.27 -15.89 12.24
CA ASP A 201 0.77 -15.76 13.61
C ASP A 201 -0.34 -14.70 13.72
N SER A 202 -0.24 -13.59 12.98
CA SER A 202 -1.33 -12.61 12.90
C SER A 202 -2.60 -13.20 12.27
N LEU A 203 -2.47 -14.03 11.23
CA LEU A 203 -3.60 -14.73 10.62
C LEU A 203 -4.25 -15.72 11.59
N ARG A 204 -3.44 -16.49 12.34
CA ARG A 204 -3.90 -17.47 13.34
C ARG A 204 -4.63 -16.79 14.50
N ILE A 205 -4.11 -15.69 15.03
CA ILE A 205 -4.75 -14.93 16.11
C ILE A 205 -6.15 -14.45 15.70
N LEU A 206 -6.34 -14.14 14.42
CA LEU A 206 -7.60 -13.65 13.87
C LEU A 206 -8.49 -14.77 13.28
N ASP A 207 -8.08 -16.03 13.42
CA ASP A 207 -8.75 -17.20 12.82
C ASP A 207 -8.99 -17.05 11.29
N ILE A 208 -8.03 -16.43 10.61
CA ILE A 208 -8.07 -16.26 9.15
C ILE A 208 -7.42 -17.46 8.49
N ARG A 209 -8.18 -18.21 7.70
CA ARG A 209 -7.67 -19.35 6.92
C ARG A 209 -6.82 -18.85 5.76
N PHE A 210 -5.74 -19.54 5.45
CA PHE A 210 -4.89 -19.28 4.29
C PHE A 210 -4.40 -20.60 3.67
N LYS A 211 -3.94 -20.53 2.43
CA LYS A 211 -3.34 -21.69 1.72
C LYS A 211 -1.83 -21.65 1.88
N GLU A 212 -1.26 -22.62 2.63
CA GLU A 212 0.19 -22.70 2.89
C GLU A 212 1.01 -22.97 1.63
N ASP A 213 0.48 -23.80 0.72
CA ASP A 213 1.11 -24.18 -0.54
C ASP A 213 1.07 -23.11 -1.62
N SER A 214 0.34 -22.03 -1.40
CA SER A 214 0.18 -20.92 -2.33
C SER A 214 1.00 -19.67 -1.97
N ILE A 215 1.90 -19.77 -0.98
CA ILE A 215 2.75 -18.62 -0.57
C ILE A 215 3.78 -18.33 -1.66
N LEU A 216 3.70 -17.14 -2.24
CA LEU A 216 4.65 -16.67 -3.26
C LEU A 216 5.59 -15.65 -2.67
N THR A 217 6.89 -15.86 -2.85
CA THR A 217 7.93 -14.97 -2.31
C THR A 217 8.67 -14.25 -3.42
N PHE A 218 8.72 -12.93 -3.33
CA PHE A 218 9.48 -12.02 -4.17
C PHE A 218 10.51 -11.27 -3.31
N PRO A 219 11.50 -10.59 -3.91
CA PRO A 219 12.56 -9.91 -3.14
C PRO A 219 12.07 -8.91 -2.08
N GLU A 220 10.96 -8.20 -2.35
CA GLU A 220 10.43 -7.16 -1.46
C GLU A 220 9.00 -7.44 -0.98
N ARG A 221 8.40 -8.53 -1.41
CA ARG A 221 7.00 -8.89 -1.15
C ARG A 221 6.85 -10.38 -0.94
N THR A 222 5.93 -10.76 -0.07
CA THR A 222 5.38 -12.12 -0.03
C THR A 222 3.87 -12.01 -0.16
N VAL A 223 3.27 -12.95 -0.90
CA VAL A 223 1.84 -13.00 -1.17
C VAL A 223 1.24 -14.20 -0.46
N PHE A 224 0.16 -13.96 0.27
CA PHE A 224 -0.64 -14.98 0.93
C PHE A 224 -2.04 -14.99 0.33
N LEU A 225 -2.55 -16.16 0.01
CA LEU A 225 -3.95 -16.34 -0.36
C LEU A 225 -4.76 -16.68 0.89
N VAL A 226 -5.64 -15.78 1.29
CA VAL A 226 -6.43 -15.88 2.53
C VAL A 226 -7.92 -15.91 2.26
N TYR A 227 -8.68 -16.60 3.12
CA TYR A 227 -10.14 -16.65 3.10
C TYR A 227 -10.70 -15.84 4.26
N ALA A 228 -11.23 -14.65 3.97
CA ALA A 228 -11.59 -13.66 4.96
C ALA A 228 -12.76 -12.80 4.49
N ASN A 229 -13.29 -11.96 5.37
CA ASN A 229 -14.25 -10.91 5.08
C ASN A 229 -13.67 -9.53 5.42
N LYS A 230 -14.43 -8.48 5.14
CA LYS A 230 -14.02 -7.09 5.38
C LYS A 230 -13.64 -6.82 6.85
N ASP A 231 -14.38 -7.38 7.81
CA ASP A 231 -14.11 -7.19 9.24
C ASP A 231 -12.77 -7.81 9.64
N SER A 232 -12.54 -9.09 9.27
CA SER A 232 -11.29 -9.80 9.53
C SER A 232 -10.09 -9.09 8.90
N LEU A 233 -10.22 -8.61 7.66
CA LEU A 233 -9.15 -7.85 6.99
C LEU A 233 -8.90 -6.49 7.65
N THR A 234 -9.95 -5.83 8.16
CA THR A 234 -9.82 -4.57 8.90
C THR A 234 -9.09 -4.78 10.23
N LYS A 235 -9.42 -5.86 10.95
CA LYS A 235 -8.69 -6.25 12.17
C LYS A 235 -7.24 -6.60 11.86
N LEU A 236 -6.98 -7.32 10.77
CA LEU A 236 -5.62 -7.65 10.34
C LEU A 236 -4.79 -6.39 10.06
N LEU A 237 -5.37 -5.37 9.40
CA LEU A 237 -4.72 -4.06 9.24
C LEU A 237 -4.42 -3.38 10.59
N GLY A 238 -5.27 -3.57 11.59
CA GLY A 238 -5.06 -3.07 12.95
C GLY A 238 -3.95 -3.79 13.73
N CYS A 239 -3.67 -5.05 13.38
CA CYS A 239 -2.74 -5.93 14.11
C CYS A 239 -1.36 -6.05 13.46
N SER A 240 -1.23 -5.87 12.14
CA SER A 240 -0.01 -6.16 11.40
C SER A 240 0.69 -4.93 10.87
N ASP A 241 2.01 -4.87 11.03
CA ASP A 241 2.90 -3.84 10.47
C ASP A 241 3.40 -4.17 9.04
N GLN A 242 2.95 -5.29 8.46
CA GLN A 242 3.55 -5.84 7.25
C GLN A 242 2.72 -5.64 5.98
N LEU A 243 1.43 -5.28 6.08
CA LEU A 243 0.56 -5.18 4.92
C LEU A 243 1.06 -4.11 3.95
N ALA A 244 1.00 -4.43 2.66
CA ALA A 244 1.35 -3.49 1.59
C ALA A 244 0.22 -3.30 0.59
N GLU A 245 -0.42 -4.39 0.15
CA GLU A 245 -1.52 -4.37 -0.80
C GLU A 245 -2.52 -5.48 -0.50
N LEU A 246 -3.76 -5.25 -0.93
CA LEU A 246 -4.84 -6.23 -0.94
C LEU A 246 -5.43 -6.30 -2.34
N ARG A 247 -5.69 -7.51 -2.80
CA ARG A 247 -6.31 -7.78 -4.09
C ARG A 247 -7.36 -8.87 -3.97
N SER A 248 -8.25 -8.95 -4.94
CA SER A 248 -9.13 -10.09 -5.10
C SER A 248 -8.30 -11.35 -5.37
N GLY A 249 -8.54 -12.40 -4.62
CA GLY A 249 -7.96 -13.71 -4.85
C GLY A 249 -8.61 -14.34 -6.07
N ARG A 250 -8.18 -13.92 -7.27
CA ARG A 250 -8.69 -14.51 -8.50
C ARG A 250 -8.30 -15.98 -8.55
N VAL A 251 -9.30 -16.80 -8.68
CA VAL A 251 -9.29 -18.25 -8.74
C VAL A 251 -8.30 -18.86 -9.78
N LEU A 252 -7.64 -18.01 -10.57
CA LEU A 252 -6.81 -18.41 -11.70
C LEU A 252 -5.49 -19.11 -11.37
N THR A 253 -4.94 -18.97 -10.17
CA THR A 253 -3.65 -19.60 -9.84
C THR A 253 -3.77 -20.87 -9.01
N GLY A 254 -4.77 -20.98 -8.14
CA GLY A 254 -4.97 -22.18 -7.31
C GLY A 254 -5.83 -23.25 -7.99
N PHE A 255 -6.90 -22.87 -8.67
CA PHE A 255 -7.84 -23.82 -9.28
C PHE A 255 -7.33 -24.47 -10.56
N LEU A 256 -6.53 -23.80 -11.36
CA LEU A 256 -5.94 -24.40 -12.56
C LEU A 256 -4.99 -25.55 -12.21
N PHE A 257 -4.31 -25.50 -11.07
CA PHE A 257 -3.46 -26.62 -10.65
C PHE A 257 -4.27 -27.79 -10.11
N ASP A 258 -5.32 -27.56 -9.32
CA ASP A 258 -6.14 -28.64 -8.76
C ASP A 258 -7.03 -29.30 -9.83
N GLU A 259 -7.62 -28.54 -10.77
CA GLU A 259 -8.39 -29.12 -11.89
C GLU A 259 -7.50 -29.83 -12.91
N TYR A 260 -6.33 -29.31 -13.25
CA TYR A 260 -5.42 -29.98 -14.17
C TYR A 260 -4.80 -31.26 -13.58
N LEU A 261 -4.51 -31.27 -12.27
CA LEU A 261 -4.02 -32.51 -11.62
C LEU A 261 -5.11 -33.55 -11.47
N SER A 262 -6.37 -33.19 -11.33
CA SER A 262 -7.49 -34.14 -11.30
C SER A 262 -7.79 -34.73 -12.69
N LEU A 263 -7.46 -34.06 -13.78
CA LEU A 263 -7.63 -34.54 -15.15
C LEU A 263 -6.48 -35.43 -15.64
N ILE A 264 -5.33 -35.43 -14.97
CA ILE A 264 -4.18 -36.27 -15.31
C ILE A 264 -4.26 -37.67 -14.64
N HIS A 265 -5.20 -37.89 -13.73
CA HIS A 265 -5.40 -39.16 -13.02
C HIS A 265 -6.58 -40.00 -13.56
N ILE A 266 -7.01 -39.80 -14.83
CA ILE A 266 -7.95 -40.69 -15.51
C ILE A 266 -7.20 -41.51 -16.56
#